data_9691cf2c73455e3c90b86e105d313476
#
_entry.id   9691cf2c73455e3c90b86e105d313476
#
_cell.length_a   1.000
_cell.length_b   1.000
_cell.length_c   1.000
_cell.angle_alpha   90.00
_cell.angle_beta   90.00
_cell.angle_gamma   90.00
#
_symmetry.space_group_name_H-M   'P 1'
#
loop_
_entity.id
_entity.type
_entity.pdbx_description
1 polymer ?
#
loop_
_entity_poly.entity_id
_entity_poly.type
_entity_poly.pdbx_seq_one_letter_code
_entity_poly.pdbx_strand_id
1 'polypeptide(L)' 'MKVRKKFVASAVVNWTELNKALSKMNSEEVIYALELENEREEPRKTFLKRLGQRYHGIRAEELRREIECHSNP' A
#
# COMPACT_ATOMS: atom_id res chain seq x y z
N MET A 1 -2.48 5.57 -12.77
CA MET A 1 -2.86 6.20 -11.49
C MET A 1 -1.70 7.03 -10.97
N LYS A 2 -2.02 8.09 -10.23
CA LYS A 2 -0.99 8.95 -9.66
C LYS A 2 -0.59 8.48 -8.26
N VAL A 3 0.71 8.48 -8.01
CA VAL A 3 1.26 8.27 -6.68
C VAL A 3 1.41 9.65 -6.01
N ARG A 4 0.72 9.85 -4.91
CA ARG A 4 0.81 11.10 -4.14
C ARG A 4 2.03 11.02 -3.22
N LYS A 5 3.18 11.38 -3.75
CA LYS A 5 4.47 11.20 -3.07
C LYS A 5 4.54 11.87 -1.70
N LYS A 6 4.04 13.10 -1.59
CA LYS A 6 4.03 13.81 -0.31
C LYS A 6 3.13 13.14 0.72
N PHE A 7 1.97 12.66 0.28
CA PHE A 7 1.04 11.94 1.13
C PHE A 7 1.68 10.66 1.67
N VAL A 8 2.32 9.88 0.77
CA VAL A 8 2.99 8.64 1.16
C VAL A 8 4.16 8.90 2.10
N ALA A 9 4.98 9.91 1.80
CA ALA A 9 6.12 10.27 2.66
C ALA A 9 5.66 10.65 4.07
N SER A 10 4.55 11.38 4.17
CA SER A 10 3.96 11.74 5.47
C SER A 10 3.41 10.53 6.20
N ALA A 11 2.89 9.55 5.47
CA ALA A 11 2.31 8.35 6.04
C ALA A 11 3.35 7.45 6.70
N VAL A 12 4.56 7.38 6.15
CA VAL A 12 5.60 6.49 6.67
C VAL A 12 6.43 7.11 7.80
N VAL A 13 6.03 8.26 8.32
CA VAL A 13 6.73 8.93 9.42
C VAL A 13 6.64 8.11 10.71
N ASN A 14 5.45 7.64 11.05
CA ASN A 14 5.25 6.81 12.25
C ASN A 14 4.11 5.82 12.03
N TRP A 15 3.96 4.91 12.98
CA TRP A 15 2.96 3.83 12.90
C TRP A 15 1.53 4.36 12.85
N THR A 16 1.23 5.37 13.65
CA THR A 16 -0.12 5.95 13.69
C THR A 16 -0.51 6.55 12.35
N GLU A 17 0.39 7.34 11.77
CA GLU A 17 0.14 7.96 10.46
C GLU A 17 0.03 6.91 9.35
N LEU A 18 0.86 5.88 9.41
CA LEU A 18 0.79 4.79 8.44
C LEU A 18 -0.59 4.13 8.46
N ASN A 19 -1.08 3.75 9.62
CA ASN A 19 -2.37 3.09 9.73
C ASN A 19 -3.54 3.96 9.28
N LYS A 20 -3.46 5.27 9.55
CA LYS A 20 -4.49 6.21 9.08
C LYS A 20 -4.51 6.31 7.55
N ALA A 21 -3.33 6.31 6.95
CA ALA A 21 -3.20 6.54 5.51
C ALA A 21 -3.42 5.28 4.67
N LEU A 22 -3.16 4.09 5.22
CA LEU A 22 -3.21 2.84 4.46
C LEU A 22 -4.55 2.61 3.75
N SER A 23 -5.66 2.91 4.41
CA SER A 23 -6.98 2.71 3.81
C SER A 23 -7.23 3.63 2.61
N LYS A 24 -6.46 4.71 2.50
CA LYS A 24 -6.58 5.70 1.43
C LYS A 24 -5.55 5.52 0.31
N MET A 25 -4.61 4.60 0.49
CA MET A 25 -3.56 4.34 -0.50
C MET A 25 -4.04 3.36 -1.56
N ASN A 26 -3.68 3.63 -2.81
CA ASN A 26 -3.85 2.65 -3.89
C ASN A 26 -2.62 1.73 -3.92
N SER A 27 -2.66 0.70 -4.80
CA SER A 27 -1.59 -0.29 -4.87
C SER A 27 -0.23 0.31 -5.24
N GLU A 28 -0.22 1.30 -6.13
CA GLU A 28 1.02 1.97 -6.53
C GLU A 28 1.62 2.77 -5.39
N GLU A 29 0.78 3.42 -4.58
CA GLU A 29 1.23 4.16 -3.41
C GLU A 29 1.80 3.24 -2.34
N VAL A 30 1.21 2.07 -2.16
CA VAL A 30 1.74 1.07 -1.23
C VAL A 30 3.11 0.58 -1.68
N ILE A 31 3.28 0.32 -2.98
CA ILE A 31 4.59 -0.06 -3.53
C ILE A 31 5.61 1.05 -3.31
N TYR A 32 5.24 2.29 -3.58
CA TYR A 32 6.12 3.44 -3.36
C TYR A 32 6.54 3.53 -1.88
N ALA A 33 5.60 3.33 -0.97
CA ALA A 33 5.89 3.32 0.47
C ALA A 33 6.86 2.19 0.85
N LEU A 34 6.70 1.01 0.25
CA LEU A 34 7.62 -0.12 0.46
C LEU A 34 9.03 0.23 -0.01
N GLU A 35 9.14 0.88 -1.17
CA GLU A 35 10.43 1.32 -1.69
C GLU A 35 11.08 2.34 -0.77
N LEU A 36 10.33 3.33 -0.29
CA LEU A 36 10.85 4.32 0.65
C LEU A 36 11.36 3.66 1.94
N GLU A 37 10.61 2.69 2.45
CA GLU A 37 11.02 2.00 3.67
C GLU A 37 12.27 1.16 3.44
N ASN A 38 12.37 0.48 2.31
CA ASN A 38 13.54 -0.33 1.97
C ASN A 38 14.81 0.49 1.75
N GLU A 39 14.68 1.76 1.35
CA GLU A 39 15.82 2.64 1.15
C GLU A 39 16.39 3.21 2.44
N ARG A 40 15.72 3.04 3.57
CA ARG A 40 16.22 3.49 4.86
C ARG A 40 17.44 2.63 5.26
N GLU A 41 18.33 3.22 6.03
CA GLU A 41 19.49 2.49 6.57
C GLU A 41 19.03 1.28 7.39
N GLU A 42 17.97 1.45 8.17
CA GLU A 42 17.40 0.36 8.96
C GLU A 42 15.89 0.25 8.65
N PRO A 43 15.53 -0.53 7.63
CA PRO A 43 14.11 -0.72 7.32
C PRO A 43 13.34 -1.31 8.50
N ARG A 44 12.20 -0.73 8.78
CA ARG A 44 11.35 -1.19 9.90
C ARG A 44 10.49 -2.36 9.45
N LYS A 45 10.80 -3.55 9.95
CA LYS A 45 10.12 -4.79 9.54
C LYS A 45 8.61 -4.74 9.73
N THR A 46 8.15 -4.11 10.81
CA THR A 46 6.70 -3.98 11.07
C THR A 46 6.01 -3.15 9.99
N PHE A 47 6.66 -2.09 9.51
CA PHE A 47 6.13 -1.25 8.42
C PHE A 47 6.09 -2.03 7.11
N LEU A 48 7.16 -2.75 6.79
CA LEU A 48 7.22 -3.56 5.57
C LEU A 48 6.13 -4.64 5.57
N LYS A 49 5.96 -5.31 6.69
CA LYS A 49 4.94 -6.34 6.84
C LYS A 49 3.53 -5.75 6.66
N ARG A 50 3.26 -4.62 7.30
CA ARG A 50 1.95 -3.98 7.23
C ARG A 50 1.63 -3.51 5.82
N LEU A 51 2.59 -2.89 5.16
CA LEU A 51 2.44 -2.43 3.79
C LEU A 51 2.23 -3.61 2.83
N GLY A 52 2.98 -4.69 3.02
CA GLY A 52 2.81 -5.90 2.22
C GLY A 52 1.42 -6.51 2.38
N GLN A 53 0.90 -6.56 3.60
CA GLN A 53 -0.46 -7.06 3.86
C GLN A 53 -1.50 -6.21 3.15
N ARG A 54 -1.35 -4.89 3.18
CA ARG A 54 -2.28 -3.99 2.49
C ARG A 54 -2.21 -4.18 0.98
N TYR A 55 -1.01 -4.31 0.44
CA TYR A 55 -0.82 -4.56 -0.99
C TYR A 55 -1.54 -5.83 -1.43
N HIS A 56 -1.35 -6.92 -0.71
CA HIS A 56 -2.02 -8.18 -1.02
C HIS A 56 -3.54 -8.06 -0.93
N GLY A 57 -4.04 -7.31 0.05
CA GLY A 57 -5.47 -7.05 0.19
C GLY A 57 -6.04 -6.31 -1.01
N ILE A 58 -5.36 -5.26 -1.47
CA ILE A 58 -5.77 -4.47 -2.63
C ILE A 58 -5.79 -5.34 -3.89
N ARG A 59 -4.72 -6.12 -4.11
CA ARG A 59 -4.61 -6.99 -5.28
C ARG A 59 -5.68 -8.08 -5.27
N ALA A 60 -5.99 -8.63 -4.11
CA ALA A 60 -7.06 -9.62 -3.98
C ALA A 60 -8.43 -9.02 -4.34
N GLU A 61 -8.70 -7.80 -3.91
CA GLU A 61 -9.94 -7.10 -4.26
C GLU A 61 -10.02 -6.82 -5.76
N GLU A 62 -8.93 -6.37 -6.37
CA GLU A 62 -8.88 -6.10 -7.81
C GLU A 62 -9.13 -7.39 -8.60
N LEU A 63 -8.51 -8.48 -8.21
CA LEU A 63 -8.68 -9.77 -8.85
C LEU A 63 -10.13 -10.26 -8.74
N ARG A 64 -10.72 -10.09 -7.56
CA ARG A 64 -12.13 -10.48 -7.35
C ARG A 64 -13.05 -9.69 -8.27
N ARG A 65 -12.83 -8.39 -8.42
CA ARG A 65 -13.62 -7.55 -9.33
C ARG A 65 -13.48 -8.01 -10.77
N GLU A 66 -12.28 -8.35 -11.21
CA GLU A 66 -12.04 -8.86 -12.56
C GLU A 66 -12.80 -10.17 -12.78
N ILE A 67 -12.74 -11.08 -11.82
CA ILE A 67 -13.45 -12.37 -11.90
C ILE A 67 -14.96 -12.15 -11.98
N GLU A 68 -15.50 -11.25 -11.16
CA GLU A 68 -16.91 -10.92 -11.17
C GLU A 68 -17.34 -10.32 -12.50
N CYS A 69 -16.53 -9.44 -13.07
CA CYS A 69 -16.82 -8.86 -14.38
C CYS A 69 -16.83 -9.91 -15.50
N HIS A 70 -15.92 -10.88 -15.44
CA HIS A 70 -15.83 -11.92 -16.46
C HIS A 70 -16.87 -13.01 -16.28
N SER A 71 -17.35 -13.23 -15.07
CA SER A 71 -18.36 -14.26 -14.80
C SER A 71 -19.80 -13.79 -15.00
N ASN A 72 -20.01 -12.50 -15.21
CA ASN A 72 -21.33 -11.97 -15.52
C ASN A 72 -21.58 -12.04 -17.02
N PRO A 73 -22.58 -12.80 -17.47
CA PRO A 73 -22.92 -12.86 -18.88
C PRO A 73 -23.50 -11.55 -19.40
#